data_994eb19955b25906c02ca34dc5e3e2bd
#
_entry.id   994eb19955b25906c02ca34dc5e3e2bd
#
_cell.length_a   1.000
_cell.length_b   1.000
_cell.length_c   1.000
_cell.angle_alpha   90.00
_cell.angle_beta   90.00
_cell.angle_gamma   90.00
#
_symmetry.space_group_name_H-M   'P 1'
#
loop_
_entity.id
_entity.type
_entity.pdbx_description
1 polymer ?
#
loop_
_entity_poly.entity_id
_entity_poly.type
_entity_poly.pdbx_seq_one_letter_code
_entity_poly.pdbx_strand_id
1 'polypeptide(L)'
;MKRYAYIVVLLFFITTSLSAQIKIGNYRFKDGAEYTGELKGKRPNGKGKTVFLSGDIYEGEYVKGKRQGEGTYLFHDGEKYVGEWFNDQQHGKGTFHFMNNNRYEGMWYADYQEGEG
;
A
#
# COMPACT_ATOMS: atom_id res chain seq x y z
N MET A 1 33.53 -27.66 -17.41
CA MET A 1 33.91 -26.49 -16.61
C MET A 1 33.37 -25.22 -17.18
N LYS A 2 33.63 -24.91 -18.45
CA LYS A 2 33.09 -23.73 -19.10
C LYS A 2 31.57 -23.69 -19.14
N ARG A 3 30.90 -24.87 -19.23
CA ARG A 3 29.44 -24.96 -19.27
C ARG A 3 28.78 -24.46 -17.98
N TYR A 4 29.41 -24.72 -16.83
CA TYR A 4 28.85 -24.28 -15.54
C TYR A 4 28.91 -22.77 -15.40
N ALA A 5 29.97 -22.15 -15.90
CA ALA A 5 30.11 -20.70 -15.88
C ALA A 5 28.99 -20.02 -16.67
N TYR A 6 28.59 -20.55 -17.82
CA TYR A 6 27.48 -19.98 -18.60
C TYR A 6 26.15 -20.09 -17.89
N ILE A 7 25.87 -21.22 -17.24
CA ILE A 7 24.63 -21.43 -16.50
C ILE A 7 24.52 -20.44 -15.34
N VAL A 8 25.61 -20.22 -14.61
CA VAL A 8 25.65 -19.26 -13.49
C VAL A 8 25.37 -17.85 -13.99
N VAL A 9 25.98 -17.46 -15.11
CA VAL A 9 25.76 -16.12 -15.70
C VAL A 9 24.32 -15.93 -16.11
N LEU A 10 23.67 -16.94 -16.70
CA LEU A 10 22.28 -16.88 -17.09
C LEU A 10 21.36 -16.69 -15.89
N LEU A 11 21.58 -17.44 -14.81
CA LEU A 11 20.78 -17.30 -13.58
C LEU A 11 20.91 -15.90 -12.99
N PHE A 12 22.13 -15.38 -12.94
CA PHE A 12 22.38 -14.03 -12.44
C PHE A 12 21.64 -12.99 -13.28
N PHE A 13 21.64 -13.15 -14.59
CA PHE A 13 20.99 -12.23 -15.51
C PHE A 13 19.46 -12.22 -15.31
N ILE A 14 18.86 -13.39 -15.12
CA ILE A 14 17.42 -13.50 -14.85
C ILE A 14 17.05 -12.79 -13.54
N THR A 15 17.85 -12.99 -12.50
CA THR A 15 17.63 -12.33 -11.21
C THR A 15 17.67 -10.80 -11.35
N THR A 16 18.62 -10.27 -12.10
CA THR A 16 18.75 -8.84 -12.35
C THR A 16 17.52 -8.30 -13.10
N SER A 17 17.01 -9.04 -14.10
CA SER A 17 15.85 -8.64 -14.86
C SER A 17 14.60 -8.55 -13.97
N LEU A 18 14.40 -9.51 -13.08
CA LEU A 18 13.27 -9.48 -12.15
C LEU A 18 13.34 -8.30 -11.20
N SER A 19 14.53 -8.02 -10.66
CA SER A 19 14.75 -6.89 -9.77
C SER A 19 14.47 -5.56 -10.44
N ALA A 20 14.76 -5.45 -11.75
CA ALA A 20 14.56 -4.22 -12.50
C ALA A 20 13.09 -3.86 -12.71
N GLN A 21 12.13 -4.79 -12.47
CA GLN A 21 10.71 -4.52 -12.63
C GLN A 21 10.13 -3.75 -11.46
N ILE A 22 10.75 -3.79 -10.28
CA ILE A 22 10.30 -3.09 -9.09
C ILE A 22 11.18 -1.87 -8.88
N LYS A 23 10.55 -0.71 -8.89
CA LYS A 23 11.24 0.57 -8.68
C LYS A 23 10.67 1.27 -7.46
N ILE A 24 11.53 1.97 -6.74
CA ILE A 24 11.13 2.86 -5.65
C ILE A 24 11.16 4.27 -6.21
N GLY A 25 10.10 5.02 -5.99
CA GLY A 25 10.02 6.38 -6.49
C GLY A 25 8.84 7.14 -5.96
N ASN A 26 8.55 8.26 -6.64
CA ASN A 26 7.49 9.17 -6.24
C ASN A 26 6.41 9.21 -7.30
N TYR A 27 5.18 9.48 -6.86
CA TYR A 27 4.04 9.64 -7.74
C TYR A 27 3.10 10.68 -7.16
N ARG A 28 2.54 11.55 -8.01
CA ARG A 28 1.55 12.52 -7.58
C ARG A 28 0.19 12.15 -8.17
N PHE A 29 -0.79 11.97 -7.30
CA PHE A 29 -2.17 11.73 -7.72
C PHE A 29 -2.81 13.01 -8.25
N LYS A 30 -3.91 12.87 -8.99
CA LYS A 30 -4.63 14.02 -9.57
C LYS A 30 -5.12 15.01 -8.53
N ASP A 31 -5.48 14.52 -7.35
CA ASP A 31 -5.96 15.35 -6.24
C ASP A 31 -4.82 16.06 -5.49
N GLY A 32 -3.58 15.87 -5.91
CA GLY A 32 -2.42 16.48 -5.28
C GLY A 32 -1.74 15.65 -4.20
N ALA A 33 -2.29 14.49 -3.86
CA ALA A 33 -1.64 13.61 -2.90
C ALA A 33 -0.30 13.11 -3.44
N GLU A 34 0.67 12.94 -2.56
CA GLU A 34 2.01 12.52 -2.96
C GLU A 34 2.36 11.16 -2.38
N TYR A 35 2.78 10.26 -3.24
CA TYR A 35 3.16 8.89 -2.93
C TYR A 35 4.67 8.72 -3.00
N THR A 36 5.20 7.93 -2.06
CA THR A 36 6.58 7.47 -2.09
C THR A 36 6.59 5.98 -1.77
N GLY A 37 7.20 5.19 -2.62
CA GLY A 37 7.27 3.75 -2.40
C GLY A 37 7.48 2.97 -3.68
N GLU A 38 7.03 1.73 -3.66
CA GLU A 38 7.20 0.84 -4.80
C GLU A 38 6.28 1.23 -5.96
N LEU A 39 6.82 1.17 -7.16
CA LEU A 39 6.11 1.48 -8.39
C LEU A 39 6.18 0.29 -9.34
N LYS A 40 5.11 0.08 -10.09
CA LYS A 40 5.10 -0.79 -11.25
C LYS A 40 4.78 0.07 -12.46
N GLY A 41 5.75 0.16 -13.38
CA GLY A 41 5.69 1.20 -14.39
C GLY A 41 5.81 2.55 -13.70
N LYS A 42 4.79 3.42 -13.85
CA LYS A 42 4.77 4.75 -13.23
C LYS A 42 3.73 4.88 -12.13
N ARG A 43 3.09 3.78 -11.73
CA ARG A 43 1.99 3.79 -10.76
C ARG A 43 2.38 3.16 -9.43
N PRO A 44 1.80 3.64 -8.33
CA PRO A 44 1.92 2.95 -7.05
C PRO A 44 1.50 1.49 -7.15
N ASN A 45 2.36 0.59 -6.72
CA ASN A 45 2.09 -0.84 -6.70
C ASN A 45 3.08 -1.51 -5.76
N GLY A 46 2.57 -2.22 -4.76
CA GLY A 46 3.37 -2.75 -3.67
C GLY A 46 3.27 -1.86 -2.44
N LYS A 47 4.31 -1.76 -1.65
CA LYS A 47 4.29 -1.02 -0.38
C LYS A 47 4.71 0.43 -0.58
N GLY A 48 3.96 1.33 0.05
CA GLY A 48 4.29 2.74 -0.03
C GLY A 48 3.52 3.59 0.95
N LYS A 49 3.79 4.89 0.88
CA LYS A 49 3.22 5.90 1.77
C LYS A 49 2.68 7.05 0.94
N THR A 50 1.45 7.47 1.24
CA THR A 50 0.82 8.63 0.59
C THR A 50 0.51 9.70 1.63
N VAL A 51 0.88 10.93 1.32
CA VAL A 51 0.51 12.10 2.12
C VAL A 51 -0.53 12.88 1.32
N PHE A 52 -1.72 13.02 1.89
CA PHE A 52 -2.83 13.73 1.25
C PHE A 52 -2.75 15.23 1.56
N LEU A 53 -3.41 16.03 0.72
CA LEU A 53 -3.45 17.49 0.95
C LEU A 53 -4.11 17.86 2.27
N SER A 54 -5.03 17.02 2.75
CA SER A 54 -5.68 17.20 4.05
C SER A 54 -4.74 17.05 5.25
N GLY A 55 -3.57 16.45 5.03
CA GLY A 55 -2.67 16.05 6.10
C GLY A 55 -2.81 14.61 6.54
N ASP A 56 -3.81 13.90 6.00
CA ASP A 56 -3.94 12.46 6.25
C ASP A 56 -2.78 11.70 5.63
N ILE A 57 -2.45 10.54 6.18
CA ILE A 57 -1.35 9.70 5.69
C ILE A 57 -1.84 8.26 5.57
N TYR A 58 -1.59 7.65 4.42
CA TYR A 58 -1.77 6.22 4.25
C TYR A 58 -0.41 5.55 4.11
N GLU A 59 -0.24 4.44 4.81
CA GLU A 59 0.96 3.62 4.67
C GLU A 59 0.55 2.16 4.57
N GLY A 60 0.84 1.52 3.42
CA GLY A 60 0.42 0.16 3.19
C GLY A 60 0.58 -0.27 1.75
N GLU A 61 -0.26 -1.19 1.35
CA GLU A 61 -0.15 -1.83 0.04
C GLU A 61 -1.02 -1.14 -1.00
N TYR A 62 -0.52 -1.13 -2.22
CA TYR A 62 -1.18 -0.59 -3.40
C TYR A 62 -1.20 -1.61 -4.52
N VAL A 63 -2.25 -1.60 -5.30
CA VAL A 63 -2.33 -2.35 -6.56
C VAL A 63 -2.88 -1.40 -7.63
N LYS A 64 -2.11 -1.19 -8.69
CA LYS A 64 -2.49 -0.34 -9.83
C LYS A 64 -2.99 1.04 -9.41
N GLY A 65 -2.30 1.66 -8.46
CA GLY A 65 -2.62 3.00 -8.00
C GLY A 65 -3.72 3.09 -6.94
N LYS A 66 -4.25 1.97 -6.48
CA LYS A 66 -5.33 1.93 -5.48
C LYS A 66 -4.90 1.19 -4.23
N ARG A 67 -5.36 1.66 -3.08
CA ARG A 67 -5.09 0.99 -1.81
C ARG A 67 -5.78 -0.37 -1.79
N GLN A 68 -5.02 -1.39 -1.48
CA GLN A 68 -5.49 -2.76 -1.49
C GLN A 68 -4.58 -3.61 -0.60
N GLY A 69 -5.15 -4.61 0.11
CA GLY A 69 -4.38 -5.40 1.06
C GLY A 69 -4.33 -4.75 2.43
N GLU A 70 -3.23 -4.88 3.13
CA GLU A 70 -3.08 -4.32 4.47
C GLU A 70 -2.56 -2.88 4.41
N GLY A 71 -3.15 -2.01 5.23
CA GLY A 71 -2.70 -0.64 5.31
C GLY A 71 -3.21 0.10 6.52
N THR A 72 -2.48 1.16 6.88
CA THR A 72 -2.80 2.05 7.99
C THR A 72 -3.12 3.42 7.44
N TYR A 73 -4.28 3.96 7.82
CA TYR A 73 -4.67 5.31 7.47
C TYR A 73 -4.67 6.15 8.73
N LEU A 74 -3.82 7.17 8.77
CA LEU A 74 -3.74 8.10 9.87
C LEU A 74 -4.43 9.40 9.46
N PHE A 75 -5.54 9.70 10.12
CA PHE A 75 -6.27 10.95 9.90
C PHE A 75 -5.52 12.10 10.54
N HIS A 76 -5.65 13.29 9.97
CA HIS A 76 -4.93 14.48 10.45
C HIS A 76 -5.34 14.89 11.87
N ASP A 77 -6.50 14.45 12.34
CA ASP A 77 -6.97 14.69 13.70
C ASP A 77 -6.42 13.71 14.73
N GLY A 78 -5.68 12.70 14.28
CA GLY A 78 -5.10 11.67 15.15
C GLY A 78 -5.87 10.35 15.18
N GLU A 79 -7.04 10.28 14.58
CA GLU A 79 -7.74 9.01 14.45
C GLU A 79 -6.99 8.09 13.48
N LYS A 80 -7.19 6.81 13.59
CA LYS A 80 -6.40 5.85 12.82
C LYS A 80 -7.23 4.61 12.46
N TYR A 81 -7.12 4.16 11.20
CA TYR A 81 -7.63 2.87 10.77
C TYR A 81 -6.46 1.95 10.46
N VAL A 82 -6.51 0.72 10.95
CA VAL A 82 -5.52 -0.31 10.65
C VAL A 82 -6.26 -1.54 10.17
N GLY A 83 -6.02 -1.97 8.95
CA GLY A 83 -6.70 -3.15 8.46
C GLY A 83 -6.62 -3.34 6.96
N GLU A 84 -7.61 -4.04 6.45
CA GLU A 84 -7.67 -4.44 5.06
C GLU A 84 -8.34 -3.38 4.20
N TRP A 85 -7.89 -3.30 2.97
CA TRP A 85 -8.36 -2.36 1.95
C TRP A 85 -8.67 -3.10 0.68
N PHE A 86 -9.64 -2.60 -0.05
CA PHE A 86 -9.93 -3.09 -1.38
C PHE A 86 -10.46 -1.96 -2.25
N ASN A 87 -9.86 -1.80 -3.41
CA ASN A 87 -10.30 -0.82 -4.40
C ASN A 87 -10.42 0.59 -3.79
N ASP A 88 -9.40 1.01 -3.04
CA ASP A 88 -9.29 2.33 -2.41
C ASP A 88 -10.23 2.55 -1.21
N GLN A 89 -10.86 1.50 -0.72
CA GLN A 89 -11.82 1.60 0.38
C GLN A 89 -11.49 0.63 1.50
N GLN A 90 -11.82 1.01 2.72
CA GLN A 90 -11.74 0.09 3.85
C GLN A 90 -12.69 -1.09 3.59
N HIS A 91 -12.18 -2.30 3.77
CA HIS A 91 -12.91 -3.49 3.40
C HIS A 91 -12.33 -4.70 4.13
N GLY A 92 -13.20 -5.60 4.62
CA GLY A 92 -12.74 -6.74 5.38
C GLY A 92 -12.48 -6.40 6.84
N LYS A 93 -11.52 -7.06 7.45
CA LYS A 93 -11.22 -6.84 8.87
C LYS A 93 -10.40 -5.58 9.07
N GLY A 94 -10.79 -4.80 10.07
CA GLY A 94 -10.03 -3.61 10.42
C GLY A 94 -10.41 -3.05 11.77
N THR A 95 -9.51 -2.24 12.31
CA THR A 95 -9.68 -1.59 13.61
C THR A 95 -9.62 -0.09 13.42
N PHE A 96 -10.63 0.61 13.89
CA PHE A 96 -10.66 2.06 13.91
C PHE A 96 -10.41 2.56 15.32
N HIS A 97 -9.40 3.40 15.49
CA HIS A 97 -9.04 4.02 16.77
C HIS A 97 -9.55 5.45 16.79
N PHE A 98 -10.48 5.73 17.70
CA PHE A 98 -11.08 7.06 17.83
C PHE A 98 -10.23 7.97 18.71
N MET A 99 -10.51 9.27 18.66
CA MET A 99 -9.80 10.28 19.43
C MET A 99 -9.91 10.07 20.96
N ASN A 100 -11.03 9.52 21.42
CA ASN A 100 -11.29 9.30 22.85
C ASN A 100 -10.71 7.98 23.36
N ASN A 101 -9.80 7.37 22.62
CA ASN A 101 -9.17 6.07 22.91
C ASN A 101 -10.13 4.87 22.81
N ASN A 102 -11.36 5.08 22.37
CA ASN A 102 -12.23 3.99 22.00
C ASN A 102 -11.79 3.39 20.67
N ARG A 103 -12.19 2.16 20.41
CA ARG A 103 -11.91 1.52 19.14
C ARG A 103 -13.07 0.65 18.69
N TYR A 104 -13.21 0.51 17.38
CA TYR A 104 -14.10 -0.43 16.75
C TYR A 104 -13.25 -1.49 16.07
N GLU A 105 -13.43 -2.75 16.43
CA GLU A 105 -12.79 -3.87 15.74
C GLU A 105 -13.90 -4.66 15.06
N GLY A 106 -13.81 -4.84 13.76
CA GLY A 106 -14.83 -5.60 13.07
C GLY A 106 -14.69 -5.55 11.58
N MET A 107 -15.81 -5.73 10.92
CA MET A 107 -15.86 -5.82 9.47
C MET A 107 -16.22 -4.48 8.85
N TRP A 108 -15.67 -4.25 7.69
CA TRP A 108 -15.86 -3.04 6.90
C TRP A 108 -16.28 -3.42 5.49
N TYR A 109 -17.12 -2.61 4.91
CA TYR A 109 -17.51 -2.74 3.53
C TYR A 109 -17.59 -1.36 2.90
N ALA A 110 -16.76 -1.12 1.88
CA ALA A 110 -16.76 0.13 1.13
C ALA A 110 -16.75 1.37 2.05
N ASP A 111 -15.77 1.41 2.99
CA ASP A 111 -15.57 2.48 3.98
C ASP A 111 -16.60 2.55 5.10
N TYR A 112 -17.55 1.65 5.15
CA TYR A 112 -18.57 1.64 6.21
C TYR A 112 -18.39 0.46 7.13
N GLN A 113 -18.63 0.67 8.42
CA GLN A 113 -18.69 -0.41 9.39
C GLN A 113 -19.84 -1.34 9.04
N GLU A 114 -19.59 -2.65 9.13
CA GLU A 114 -20.59 -3.66 8.80
C GLU A 114 -20.92 -4.46 10.06
N GLY A 115 -22.22 -4.49 10.43
CA GLY A 115 -22.68 -5.21 11.58
C GLY A 115 -22.16 -4.62 12.88
N GLU A 116 -22.08 -5.46 13.93
CA GLU A 116 -21.54 -5.07 15.23
C GLU A 116 -20.07 -5.44 15.31
N GLY A 117 -19.24 -4.44 15.49
CA GLY A 117 -17.79 -4.63 15.56
C GLY A 117 -17.28 -5.18 16.85
#